data_311f4f87b38cef72a11a1b69962557f2
#
_entry.id   311f4f87b38cef72a11a1b69962557f2
#
_cell.length_a   1.000
_cell.length_b   1.000
_cell.length_c   1.000
_cell.angle_alpha   90.00
_cell.angle_beta   90.00
_cell.angle_gamma   90.00
#
_symmetry.space_group_name_H-M   'P 1'
#
loop_
_entity.id
_entity.type
_entity.pdbx_description
1 polymer ?
#
loop_
_entity_poly.entity_id
_entity_poly.type
_entity_poly.pdbx_seq_one_letter_code
_entity_poly.pdbx_strand_id
1 'polypeptide(L)'
;MQQQITGYFKSEDLISVMEDKLVVKSFVDQIIGNASVMSQIIMSLKIINVHSGASPEIIDLTITRVNFNKITMTGTLSMVYQLKLYWGCSLNSTQNKTETIWNFDINGVDNSINFRSAQDSERSTYEEF
;
A
#
# COMPACT_ATOMS: atom_id res chain seq x y z
N MET A 1 -0.08 -1.11 14.63
CA MET A 1 -0.11 0.33 14.34
C MET A 1 -0.49 0.56 12.88
N GLN A 2 -1.39 1.48 12.64
CA GLN A 2 -1.80 1.78 11.29
C GLN A 2 -0.89 2.82 10.67
N GLN A 3 -0.48 2.58 9.42
CA GLN A 3 0.34 3.52 8.67
C GLN A 3 -0.56 4.33 7.73
N GLN A 4 -0.27 5.60 7.56
CA GLN A 4 -1.01 6.46 6.66
C GLN A 4 -0.06 7.21 5.74
N ILE A 5 -0.43 7.31 4.47
CA ILE A 5 0.36 7.97 3.45
C ILE A 5 -0.59 8.78 2.57
N THR A 6 -0.24 10.01 2.27
CA THR A 6 -1.06 10.86 1.42
C THR A 6 -0.34 11.12 0.10
N GLY A 7 -1.04 10.91 -1.00
CA GLY A 7 -0.56 11.26 -2.33
C GLY A 7 -1.45 12.34 -2.94
N TYR A 8 -1.01 12.89 -4.05
CA TYR A 8 -1.74 13.93 -4.74
C TYR A 8 -1.86 13.59 -6.21
N PHE A 9 -2.92 14.08 -6.84
CA PHE A 9 -3.19 13.80 -8.25
C PHE A 9 -3.74 15.05 -8.93
N LYS A 10 -3.83 15.01 -10.25
CA LYS A 10 -4.43 16.10 -11.00
C LYS A 10 -5.94 15.90 -11.04
N SER A 11 -6.69 17.00 -10.92
CA SER A 11 -8.15 16.92 -10.90
C SER A 11 -8.70 16.27 -12.18
N GLU A 12 -8.05 16.48 -13.31
CA GLU A 12 -8.49 15.90 -14.58
C GLU A 12 -8.38 14.38 -14.57
N ASP A 13 -7.42 13.82 -13.84
CA ASP A 13 -7.29 12.38 -13.74
C ASP A 13 -8.44 11.78 -12.93
N LEU A 14 -8.85 12.44 -11.86
CA LEU A 14 -10.00 11.98 -11.09
C LEU A 14 -11.27 12.04 -11.93
N ILE A 15 -11.45 13.13 -12.68
CA ILE A 15 -12.60 13.26 -13.55
C ILE A 15 -12.63 12.10 -14.55
N SER A 16 -11.47 11.75 -15.11
CA SER A 16 -11.39 10.65 -16.06
C SER A 16 -11.79 9.32 -15.43
N VAL A 17 -11.42 9.09 -14.17
CA VAL A 17 -11.83 7.88 -13.45
C VAL A 17 -13.33 7.88 -13.23
N MET A 18 -13.89 9.02 -12.82
CA MET A 18 -15.32 9.12 -12.55
C MET A 18 -16.16 8.95 -13.80
N GLU A 19 -15.61 9.29 -14.96
CA GLU A 19 -16.30 9.14 -16.24
C GLU A 19 -15.96 7.84 -16.96
N ASP A 20 -15.25 6.94 -16.28
CA ASP A 20 -14.84 5.64 -16.80
C ASP A 20 -13.92 5.73 -18.03
N LYS A 21 -13.22 6.84 -18.17
CA LYS A 21 -12.23 7.02 -19.24
C LYS A 21 -10.86 6.53 -18.83
N LEU A 22 -10.61 6.40 -17.52
CA LEU A 22 -9.36 5.93 -16.98
C LEU A 22 -9.67 4.83 -15.97
N VAL A 23 -8.98 3.70 -16.09
CA VAL A 23 -9.15 2.59 -15.15
C VAL A 23 -8.58 2.99 -13.80
N VAL A 24 -9.33 2.73 -12.73
CA VAL A 24 -8.92 3.16 -11.40
C VAL A 24 -7.58 2.54 -10.98
N LYS A 25 -7.28 1.33 -11.43
CA LYS A 25 -5.98 0.72 -11.12
C LYS A 25 -4.84 1.54 -11.71
N SER A 26 -4.99 2.01 -12.95
CA SER A 26 -3.98 2.86 -13.59
C SER A 26 -3.82 4.19 -12.86
N PHE A 27 -4.92 4.76 -12.42
CA PHE A 27 -4.92 6.01 -11.65
C PHE A 27 -4.12 5.84 -10.36
N VAL A 28 -4.38 4.77 -9.62
CA VAL A 28 -3.67 4.49 -8.37
C VAL A 28 -2.21 4.15 -8.65
N ASP A 29 -1.93 3.38 -9.71
CA ASP A 29 -0.55 3.05 -10.08
C ASP A 29 0.28 4.31 -10.34
N GLN A 30 -0.28 5.32 -10.99
CA GLN A 30 0.43 6.56 -11.26
C GLN A 30 0.77 7.29 -9.96
N ILE A 31 -0.15 7.31 -9.01
CA ILE A 31 0.07 8.01 -7.75
C ILE A 31 1.15 7.28 -6.94
N ILE A 32 1.06 5.97 -6.85
CA ILE A 32 2.02 5.17 -6.10
C ILE A 32 3.38 5.17 -6.78
N GLY A 33 3.41 5.32 -8.10
CA GLY A 33 4.67 5.42 -8.84
C GLY A 33 5.45 6.69 -8.56
N ASN A 34 4.85 7.68 -7.89
CA ASN A 34 5.57 8.85 -7.44
C ASN A 34 6.62 8.42 -6.42
N ALA A 35 7.87 8.90 -6.59
CA ALA A 35 8.98 8.44 -5.77
C ALA A 35 8.74 8.67 -4.27
N SER A 36 8.14 9.80 -3.92
CA SER A 36 7.86 10.11 -2.52
C SER A 36 6.84 9.16 -1.92
N VAL A 37 5.76 8.90 -2.64
CA VAL A 37 4.70 7.99 -2.17
C VAL A 37 5.24 6.57 -2.07
N MET A 38 5.93 6.11 -3.09
CA MET A 38 6.51 4.76 -3.09
C MET A 38 7.48 4.57 -1.94
N SER A 39 8.32 5.56 -1.67
CA SER A 39 9.27 5.52 -0.59
C SER A 39 8.57 5.38 0.77
N GLN A 40 7.48 6.11 0.95
CA GLN A 40 6.71 6.05 2.20
C GLN A 40 6.02 4.70 2.36
N ILE A 41 5.51 4.13 1.28
CA ILE A 41 4.87 2.81 1.33
C ILE A 41 5.91 1.75 1.72
N ILE A 42 7.07 1.79 1.08
CA ILE A 42 8.13 0.83 1.38
C ILE A 42 8.56 0.95 2.85
N MET A 43 8.72 2.17 3.35
CA MET A 43 9.09 2.39 4.74
C MET A 43 8.02 1.84 5.68
N SER A 44 6.75 2.06 5.35
CA SER A 44 5.65 1.56 6.17
C SER A 44 5.64 0.03 6.20
N LEU A 45 5.89 -0.60 5.06
CA LEU A 45 5.94 -2.06 5.01
C LEU A 45 7.13 -2.60 5.81
N LYS A 46 8.25 -1.89 5.82
CA LYS A 46 9.39 -2.28 6.65
C LYS A 46 9.02 -2.22 8.13
N ILE A 47 8.33 -1.18 8.55
CA ILE A 47 7.90 -1.03 9.94
C ILE A 47 6.95 -2.15 10.34
N ILE A 48 6.00 -2.47 9.47
CA ILE A 48 5.02 -3.52 9.72
C ILE A 48 5.71 -4.89 9.86
N ASN A 49 6.79 -5.10 9.12
CA ASN A 49 7.47 -6.38 9.07
C ASN A 49 8.74 -6.45 9.89
N VAL A 50 8.88 -5.58 10.87
CA VAL A 50 10.07 -5.62 11.74
C VAL A 50 10.07 -6.90 12.56
N HIS A 51 11.23 -7.56 12.60
CA HIS A 51 11.43 -8.74 13.40
C HIS A 51 12.69 -8.58 14.22
N SER A 52 12.67 -9.10 15.44
CA SER A 52 13.83 -9.05 16.30
C SER A 52 14.98 -9.83 15.65
N GLY A 53 16.11 -9.18 15.50
CA GLY A 53 17.29 -9.82 14.93
C GLY A 53 17.34 -9.85 13.42
N ALA A 54 16.34 -9.32 12.74
CA ALA A 54 16.31 -9.33 11.29
C ALA A 54 16.01 -7.94 10.75
N SER A 55 16.59 -7.64 9.59
CA SER A 55 16.32 -6.39 8.87
C SER A 55 15.43 -6.69 7.67
N PRO A 56 14.27 -6.07 7.58
CA PRO A 56 13.37 -6.33 6.44
C PRO A 56 13.77 -5.52 5.21
N GLU A 57 13.61 -6.13 4.05
CA GLU A 57 13.77 -5.44 2.77
C GLU A 57 12.56 -5.76 1.91
N ILE A 58 12.00 -4.76 1.26
CA ILE A 58 10.81 -4.89 0.42
C ILE A 58 11.25 -4.82 -1.03
N ILE A 59 10.93 -5.86 -1.79
CA ILE A 59 11.35 -5.98 -3.19
C ILE A 59 10.15 -6.29 -4.06
N ASP A 60 10.16 -5.76 -5.28
CA ASP A 60 9.16 -6.09 -6.31
C ASP A 60 7.73 -5.80 -5.87
N LEU A 61 7.52 -4.64 -5.27
CA LEU A 61 6.19 -4.21 -4.86
C LEU A 61 5.32 -3.96 -6.09
N THR A 62 4.19 -4.62 -6.14
CA THR A 62 3.26 -4.52 -7.27
C THR A 62 1.84 -4.43 -6.76
N ILE A 63 1.03 -3.57 -7.39
CA ILE A 63 -0.39 -3.51 -7.11
C ILE A 63 -1.08 -4.55 -7.96
N THR A 64 -1.84 -5.44 -7.35
CA THR A 64 -2.52 -6.52 -8.07
C THR A 64 -4.00 -6.24 -8.29
N ARG A 65 -4.64 -5.47 -7.40
CA ARG A 65 -6.07 -5.21 -7.52
C ARG A 65 -6.41 -3.90 -6.83
N VAL A 66 -7.34 -3.16 -7.43
CA VAL A 66 -7.90 -1.95 -6.83
C VAL A 66 -9.40 -2.01 -6.97
N ASN A 67 -10.11 -1.82 -5.86
CA ASN A 67 -11.56 -1.70 -5.84
C ASN A 67 -11.90 -0.29 -5.37
N PHE A 68 -12.85 0.36 -6.03
CA PHE A 68 -13.18 1.74 -5.74
C PHE A 68 -14.68 1.95 -5.80
N ASN A 69 -15.23 2.59 -4.78
CA ASN A 69 -16.64 2.95 -4.74
C ASN A 69 -16.74 4.45 -5.01
N LYS A 70 -17.33 4.80 -6.16
CA LYS A 70 -17.44 6.20 -6.59
C LYS A 70 -18.40 7.01 -5.72
N ILE A 71 -19.32 6.35 -5.04
CA ILE A 71 -20.28 7.04 -4.19
C ILE A 71 -19.65 7.51 -2.90
N THR A 72 -18.90 6.62 -2.25
CA THR A 72 -18.25 6.94 -0.99
C THR A 72 -16.86 7.52 -1.18
N MET A 73 -16.31 7.43 -2.38
CA MET A 73 -14.95 7.89 -2.72
C MET A 73 -13.90 7.15 -1.90
N THR A 74 -14.16 5.88 -1.62
CA THR A 74 -13.24 5.04 -0.84
C THR A 74 -12.98 3.75 -1.61
N GLY A 75 -11.91 3.07 -1.25
CA GLY A 75 -11.60 1.82 -1.88
C GLY A 75 -10.54 1.03 -1.14
N THR A 76 -10.17 -0.08 -1.75
CA THR A 76 -9.11 -0.95 -1.24
C THR A 76 -8.14 -1.26 -2.36
N LEU A 77 -6.89 -1.49 -1.98
CA LEU A 77 -5.92 -1.96 -2.95
C LEU A 77 -5.13 -3.12 -2.36
N SER A 78 -4.83 -4.07 -3.21
CA SER A 78 -4.02 -5.23 -2.84
C SER A 78 -2.64 -5.06 -3.44
N MET A 79 -1.62 -5.26 -2.63
CA MET A 79 -0.23 -5.17 -3.07
C MET A 79 0.47 -6.48 -2.75
N VAL A 80 1.36 -6.88 -3.63
CA VAL A 80 2.19 -8.07 -3.43
C VAL A 80 3.64 -7.62 -3.50
N TYR A 81 4.45 -8.12 -2.59
CA TYR A 81 5.87 -7.81 -2.57
C TYR A 81 6.65 -9.03 -2.07
N GLN A 82 7.96 -9.01 -2.32
CA GLN A 82 8.86 -10.00 -1.75
C GLN A 82 9.42 -9.41 -0.47
N LEU A 83 9.22 -10.10 0.64
CA LEU A 83 9.79 -9.70 1.92
C LEU A 83 11.05 -10.51 2.14
N LYS A 84 12.19 -9.84 2.23
CA LYS A 84 13.45 -10.48 2.47
C LYS A 84 13.96 -10.05 3.84
N LEU A 85 14.30 -11.02 4.67
CA LEU A 85 14.76 -10.77 6.03
C LEU A 85 16.22 -11.18 6.14
N TYR A 86 17.06 -10.24 6.58
CA TYR A 86 18.48 -10.51 6.82
C TYR A 86 18.69 -10.68 8.32
N TRP A 87 19.31 -11.79 8.70
CA TRP A 87 19.42 -12.17 10.11
C TRP A 87 20.80 -11.86 10.65
N GLY A 88 20.97 -10.65 11.15
CA GLY A 88 22.17 -10.27 11.87
C GLY A 88 23.46 -10.53 11.12
N CYS A 89 24.43 -11.14 11.82
CA CYS A 89 25.71 -11.46 11.22
C CYS A 89 25.68 -12.70 10.36
N SER A 90 24.57 -13.38 10.30
CA SER A 90 24.43 -14.56 9.48
C SER A 90 24.39 -14.18 8.02
N LEU A 91 24.91 -15.03 7.18
CA LEU A 91 24.77 -14.85 5.73
C LEU A 91 23.41 -15.35 5.25
N ASN A 92 22.62 -15.90 6.15
CA ASN A 92 21.31 -16.42 5.78
C ASN A 92 20.30 -15.30 5.59
N SER A 93 19.42 -15.49 4.66
CA SER A 93 18.26 -14.62 4.49
C SER A 93 17.07 -15.48 4.14
N THR A 94 15.88 -14.99 4.44
CA THR A 94 14.65 -15.65 3.99
C THR A 94 13.91 -14.70 3.09
N GLN A 95 13.19 -15.24 2.12
CA GLN A 95 12.44 -14.43 1.18
C GLN A 95 11.07 -15.05 0.97
N ASN A 96 10.04 -14.28 1.20
CA ASN A 96 8.66 -14.73 1.09
C ASN A 96 7.85 -13.75 0.28
N LYS A 97 6.96 -14.30 -0.55
CA LYS A 97 5.97 -13.48 -1.23
C LYS A 97 4.87 -13.15 -0.24
N THR A 98 4.56 -11.88 -0.10
CA THR A 98 3.60 -11.40 0.89
C THR A 98 2.56 -10.52 0.22
N GLU A 99 1.32 -10.67 0.62
CA GLU A 99 0.24 -9.83 0.13
C GLU A 99 -0.29 -8.98 1.28
N THR A 100 -0.62 -7.73 0.99
CA THR A 100 -1.25 -6.84 1.96
C THR A 100 -2.38 -6.08 1.29
N ILE A 101 -3.40 -5.75 2.07
CA ILE A 101 -4.55 -5.00 1.57
C ILE A 101 -4.63 -3.72 2.38
N TRP A 102 -4.66 -2.59 1.68
CA TRP A 102 -4.76 -1.27 2.30
C TRP A 102 -6.05 -0.62 1.85
N ASN A 103 -6.55 0.29 2.67
CA ASN A 103 -7.72 1.09 2.33
C ASN A 103 -7.26 2.45 1.85
N PHE A 104 -8.09 3.10 1.03
CA PHE A 104 -7.81 4.48 0.64
C PHE A 104 -9.10 5.27 0.52
N ASP A 105 -8.98 6.58 0.66
CA ASP A 105 -10.08 7.48 0.39
C ASP A 105 -9.56 8.66 -0.43
N ILE A 106 -10.42 9.17 -1.29
CA ILE A 106 -10.08 10.25 -2.20
C ILE A 106 -10.81 11.52 -1.79
N ASN A 107 -10.07 12.61 -1.71
CA ASN A 107 -10.64 13.93 -1.43
C ASN A 107 -10.54 14.77 -2.69
N GLY A 108 -11.68 15.00 -3.35
CA GLY A 108 -11.71 15.76 -4.60
C GLY A 108 -11.52 17.25 -4.42
N VAL A 109 -11.66 17.75 -3.17
CA VAL A 109 -11.43 19.18 -2.90
C VAL A 109 -9.93 19.47 -2.92
N ASP A 110 -9.15 18.61 -2.27
CA ASP A 110 -7.71 18.80 -2.17
C ASP A 110 -6.94 18.11 -3.27
N ASN A 111 -7.59 17.29 -4.08
CA ASN A 111 -6.95 16.43 -5.06
C ASN A 111 -5.92 15.52 -4.39
N SER A 112 -6.34 14.91 -3.29
CA SER A 112 -5.47 14.03 -2.52
C SER A 112 -6.11 12.66 -2.33
N ILE A 113 -5.26 11.68 -2.09
CA ILE A 113 -5.70 10.33 -1.77
C ILE A 113 -4.93 9.90 -0.54
N ASN A 114 -5.64 9.34 0.43
CA ASN A 114 -5.03 8.92 1.67
C ASN A 114 -5.06 7.39 1.74
N PHE A 115 -3.89 6.78 1.81
CA PHE A 115 -3.76 5.33 1.92
C PHE A 115 -3.54 4.97 3.38
N ARG A 116 -4.24 3.93 3.85
CA ARG A 116 -4.12 3.46 5.24
C ARG A 116 -3.92 1.97 5.25
N SER A 117 -2.92 1.51 5.98
CA SER A 117 -2.68 0.08 6.15
C SER A 117 -3.72 -0.50 7.10
N ALA A 118 -3.85 -1.82 7.10
CA ALA A 118 -4.69 -2.51 8.07
C ALA A 118 -4.12 -2.33 9.47
N GLN A 119 -5.00 -2.33 10.47
CA GLN A 119 -4.55 -2.23 11.84
C GLN A 119 -4.11 -3.59 12.36
N ASP A 120 -3.09 -3.57 13.19
CA ASP A 120 -2.55 -4.81 13.73
C ASP A 120 -3.57 -5.60 14.51
N SER A 121 -4.44 -4.93 15.23
CA SER A 121 -5.45 -5.62 16.03
C SER A 121 -6.37 -6.45 15.18
N GLU A 122 -6.56 -6.09 13.94
CA GLU A 122 -7.43 -6.86 13.09
C GLU A 122 -6.85 -8.19 12.74
N ARG A 123 -5.50 -8.24 12.61
CA ARG A 123 -4.91 -9.49 12.29
C ARG A 123 -4.75 -10.38 13.46
N SER A 124 -4.58 -9.81 14.62
CA SER A 124 -4.30 -10.62 15.77
C SER A 124 -5.50 -11.30 16.33
N THR A 125 -6.68 -10.91 15.92
CA THR A 125 -7.81 -11.46 16.56
C THR A 125 -8.16 -12.79 16.07
N TYR A 126 -7.50 -13.25 15.03
CA TYR A 126 -7.96 -14.43 14.61
C TYR A 126 -6.98 -15.34 14.41
N GLU A 127 -5.89 -14.94 14.29
CA GLU A 127 -5.08 -15.83 13.97
C GLU A 127 -4.77 -16.67 14.92
N GLU A 128 -4.99 -16.43 15.86
CA GLU A 128 -4.56 -17.17 16.63
C GLU A 128 -5.32 -18.08 16.83
N PHE A 129 -5.69 -18.30 16.51
CA PHE A 129 -6.25 -19.13 16.71
C PHE A 129 -6.25 -20.09 16.36
#